data_d68921c830edf7c0e2c61097f997edc0
#
_entry.id   d68921c830edf7c0e2c61097f997edc0
#
_cell.length_a   1.000
_cell.length_b   1.000
_cell.length_c   1.000
_cell.angle_alpha   90.00
_cell.angle_beta   90.00
_cell.angle_gamma   90.00
#
_symmetry.space_group_name_H-M   'P 1'
#
loop_
_entity.id
_entity.type
_entity.pdbx_description
1 polymer ?
#
loop_
_entity_poly.entity_id
_entity_poly.type
_entity_poly.pdbx_seq_one_letter_code
_entity_poly.pdbx_strand_id
1 'polypeptide(L)'
;MATRPVLVGVDGSEESLRAVEWAAMQAKRHGSPLRLVSAPAMPPRMRAEVDPVTVANALRGMAAQALAAALTRSEEVAPGRPVDTSLLSGPPAVALAAAGDGASTLVVGARGIGGFAAMILGSVSRYAAMHAACPVIVVRQETWAVHREIAVGIRDTENGTAALAFAFEEAALRDADLVTVHASAWSPASLRAPGPGGATRQLADPGEISAEAASHLTAMLAGWRDKYPAVRVREDVVRGHPARVLASYSARADLVVLGRHGGPVAGSAVGSVQHAVLNHAHGPVAIIPAYG
;
A
#
# COMPACT_ATOMS: atom_id res chain seq x y z
N MET A 1 26.27 -0.94 -4.61
CA MET A 1 25.10 -0.34 -5.31
C MET A 1 24.43 0.63 -4.36
N ALA A 2 24.11 1.85 -4.79
CA ALA A 2 23.38 2.80 -3.94
C ALA A 2 21.99 2.22 -3.63
N THR A 3 21.63 2.19 -2.35
CA THR A 3 20.30 1.76 -1.92
C THR A 3 19.25 2.73 -2.44
N ARG A 4 18.18 2.22 -3.04
CA ARG A 4 17.08 3.06 -3.53
C ARG A 4 16.41 3.78 -2.35
N PRO A 5 16.06 5.06 -2.49
CA PRO A 5 15.45 5.82 -1.41
C PRO A 5 14.03 5.36 -1.09
N VAL A 6 13.61 5.54 0.16
CA VAL A 6 12.19 5.61 0.51
C VAL A 6 11.71 7.00 0.11
N LEU A 7 10.71 7.05 -0.76
CA LEU A 7 10.10 8.27 -1.27
C LEU A 7 8.83 8.59 -0.48
N VAL A 8 8.59 9.86 -0.13
CA VAL A 8 7.33 10.27 0.50
C VAL A 8 6.75 11.51 -0.14
N GLY A 9 5.44 11.46 -0.45
CA GLY A 9 4.69 12.58 -0.98
C GLY A 9 4.22 13.51 0.12
N VAL A 10 4.54 14.80 0.00
CA VAL A 10 4.26 15.84 0.99
C VAL A 10 3.41 16.94 0.37
N ASP A 11 2.31 17.30 1.01
CA ASP A 11 1.45 18.41 0.62
C ASP A 11 1.18 19.42 1.75
N GLY A 12 1.73 19.18 2.93
CA GLY A 12 1.58 20.01 4.12
C GLY A 12 0.38 19.66 5.00
N SER A 13 -0.40 18.62 4.63
CA SER A 13 -1.44 18.08 5.51
C SER A 13 -0.85 17.26 6.66
N GLU A 14 -1.61 17.13 7.76
CA GLU A 14 -1.23 16.26 8.88
C GLU A 14 -1.07 14.81 8.44
N GLU A 15 -1.89 14.34 7.50
CA GLU A 15 -1.76 13.01 6.93
C GLU A 15 -0.44 12.83 6.17
N SER A 16 0.02 13.85 5.45
CA SER A 16 1.32 13.80 4.77
C SER A 16 2.49 13.85 5.76
N LEU A 17 2.38 14.58 6.86
CA LEU A 17 3.39 14.60 7.92
C LEU A 17 3.47 13.24 8.65
N ARG A 18 2.34 12.59 8.91
CA ARG A 18 2.33 11.20 9.42
C ARG A 18 2.97 10.22 8.43
N ALA A 19 2.74 10.40 7.14
CA ALA A 19 3.42 9.62 6.11
C ALA A 19 4.95 9.84 6.13
N VAL A 20 5.41 11.05 6.43
CA VAL A 20 6.83 11.36 6.63
C VAL A 20 7.41 10.62 7.84
N GLU A 21 6.72 10.63 8.98
CA GLU A 21 7.15 9.88 10.18
C GLU A 21 7.28 8.38 9.86
N TRP A 22 6.27 7.81 9.22
CA TRP A 22 6.30 6.42 8.84
C TRP A 22 7.45 6.11 7.86
N ALA A 23 7.63 6.96 6.83
CA ALA A 23 8.71 6.83 5.84
C ALA A 23 10.11 6.96 6.47
N ALA A 24 10.29 7.87 7.42
CA ALA A 24 11.55 8.03 8.16
C ALA A 24 11.90 6.78 8.97
N MET A 25 10.92 6.20 9.68
CA MET A 25 11.10 4.92 10.38
C MET A 25 11.40 3.78 9.40
N GLN A 26 10.74 3.73 8.26
CA GLN A 26 10.97 2.75 7.20
C GLN A 26 12.39 2.88 6.63
N ALA A 27 12.79 4.08 6.27
CA ALA A 27 14.14 4.37 5.79
C ALA A 27 15.22 3.97 6.82
N LYS A 28 14.94 4.18 8.11
CA LYS A 28 15.84 3.76 9.21
C LYS A 28 15.96 2.24 9.28
N ARG A 29 14.86 1.48 9.18
CA ARG A 29 14.87 0.01 9.22
C ARG A 29 15.61 -0.59 8.03
N HIS A 30 15.39 -0.05 6.83
CA HIS A 30 16.01 -0.54 5.60
C HIS A 30 17.44 -0.02 5.36
N GLY A 31 17.95 0.87 6.20
CA GLY A 31 19.24 1.51 5.94
C GLY A 31 19.26 2.38 4.68
N SER A 32 18.09 2.81 4.19
CA SER A 32 17.90 3.55 2.94
C SER A 32 17.91 5.07 3.16
N PRO A 33 18.30 5.90 2.18
CA PRO A 33 18.06 7.33 2.23
C PRO A 33 16.56 7.64 2.15
N LEU A 34 16.18 8.82 2.67
CA LEU A 34 14.81 9.34 2.59
C LEU A 34 14.73 10.44 1.54
N ARG A 35 13.69 10.45 0.71
CA ARG A 35 13.42 11.53 -0.24
C ARG A 35 12.02 12.08 -0.03
N LEU A 36 11.95 13.37 0.32
CA LEU A 36 10.70 14.12 0.48
C LEU A 36 10.37 14.83 -0.83
N VAL A 37 9.19 14.61 -1.38
CA VAL A 37 8.79 15.24 -2.63
C VAL A 37 7.45 15.92 -2.50
N SER A 38 7.31 17.09 -3.12
CA SER A 38 6.05 17.78 -3.23
C SER A 38 5.74 18.13 -4.68
N ALA A 39 4.49 17.97 -5.09
CA ALA A 39 4.01 18.30 -6.41
C ALA A 39 2.90 19.36 -6.28
N PRO A 40 3.20 20.65 -6.45
CA PRO A 40 2.21 21.70 -6.35
C PRO A 40 1.17 21.57 -7.47
N ALA A 41 -0.11 21.50 -7.09
CA ALA A 41 -1.22 21.35 -8.02
C ALA A 41 -1.76 22.71 -8.46
N MET A 42 -1.67 23.03 -9.76
CA MET A 42 -2.38 24.18 -10.32
C MET A 42 -3.89 23.94 -10.27
N PRO A 43 -4.70 24.93 -9.83
CA PRO A 43 -6.14 24.83 -9.85
C PRO A 43 -6.64 24.57 -11.28
N PRO A 44 -7.59 23.64 -11.49
CA PRO A 44 -8.08 23.31 -12.83
C PRO A 44 -8.85 24.45 -13.51
N ARG A 45 -9.32 25.42 -12.72
CA ARG A 45 -9.98 26.64 -13.21
C ARG A 45 -9.39 27.83 -12.46
N MET A 46 -8.64 28.66 -13.16
CA MET A 46 -8.22 29.95 -12.67
C MET A 46 -9.21 31.02 -13.11
N ARG A 47 -9.47 32.00 -12.22
CA ARG A 47 -10.18 33.20 -12.64
C ARG A 47 -9.29 33.97 -13.64
N ALA A 48 -9.89 34.49 -14.70
CA ALA A 48 -9.15 35.17 -15.76
C ALA A 48 -8.33 36.40 -15.30
N GLU A 49 -8.66 36.91 -14.10
CA GLU A 49 -8.03 38.07 -13.48
C GLU A 49 -6.76 37.77 -12.69
N VAL A 50 -6.42 36.49 -12.49
CA VAL A 50 -5.25 36.10 -11.68
C VAL A 50 -4.10 35.69 -12.59
N ASP A 51 -2.95 36.33 -12.43
CA ASP A 51 -1.73 35.99 -13.17
C ASP A 51 -1.24 34.57 -12.85
N PRO A 52 -1.12 33.69 -13.86
CA PRO A 52 -0.67 32.31 -13.67
C PRO A 52 0.72 32.18 -13.03
N VAL A 53 1.61 33.13 -13.28
CA VAL A 53 2.99 33.12 -12.73
C VAL A 53 2.96 33.40 -11.24
N THR A 54 2.14 34.35 -10.81
CA THR A 54 1.94 34.68 -9.38
C THR A 54 1.39 33.47 -8.64
N VAL A 55 0.38 32.79 -9.19
CA VAL A 55 -0.18 31.56 -8.59
C VAL A 55 0.85 30.45 -8.52
N ALA A 56 1.60 30.20 -9.60
CA ALA A 56 2.64 29.18 -9.63
C ALA A 56 3.73 29.44 -8.57
N ASN A 57 4.14 30.70 -8.40
CA ASN A 57 5.14 31.08 -7.38
C ASN A 57 4.59 30.89 -5.96
N ALA A 58 3.34 31.26 -5.69
CA ALA A 58 2.69 31.02 -4.41
C ALA A 58 2.60 29.52 -4.07
N LEU A 59 2.19 28.69 -5.04
CA LEU A 59 2.12 27.24 -4.86
C LEU A 59 3.49 26.61 -4.63
N ARG A 60 4.55 27.07 -5.32
CA ARG A 60 5.93 26.65 -5.04
C ARG A 60 6.37 27.03 -3.64
N GLY A 61 6.03 28.23 -3.19
CA GLY A 61 6.31 28.71 -1.84
C GLY A 61 5.64 27.83 -0.78
N MET A 62 4.36 27.51 -0.95
CA MET A 62 3.64 26.59 -0.06
C MET A 62 4.26 25.20 -0.04
N ALA A 63 4.62 24.65 -1.21
CA ALA A 63 5.27 23.35 -1.30
C ALA A 63 6.66 23.34 -0.63
N ALA A 64 7.44 24.41 -0.76
CA ALA A 64 8.73 24.56 -0.08
C ALA A 64 8.56 24.60 1.45
N GLN A 65 7.54 25.30 1.97
CA GLN A 65 7.22 25.31 3.39
C GLN A 65 6.80 23.92 3.89
N ALA A 66 5.96 23.21 3.12
CA ALA A 66 5.57 21.84 3.44
C ALA A 66 6.77 20.90 3.51
N LEU A 67 7.70 21.00 2.55
CA LEU A 67 8.95 20.23 2.57
C LEU A 67 9.86 20.58 3.75
N ALA A 68 9.95 21.85 4.14
CA ALA A 68 10.72 22.27 5.32
C ALA A 68 10.13 21.68 6.61
N ALA A 69 8.82 21.74 6.79
CA ALA A 69 8.13 21.10 7.92
C ALA A 69 8.33 19.58 7.95
N ALA A 70 8.25 18.94 6.78
CA ALA A 70 8.49 17.52 6.62
C ALA A 70 9.95 17.12 6.96
N LEU A 71 10.93 17.95 6.57
CA LEU A 71 12.33 17.74 6.90
C LEU A 71 12.55 17.76 8.41
N THR A 72 12.02 18.78 9.10
CA THR A 72 12.06 18.86 10.57
C THR A 72 11.45 17.63 11.21
N ARG A 73 10.26 17.22 10.76
CA ARG A 73 9.56 16.03 11.29
C ARG A 73 10.36 14.73 11.06
N SER A 74 10.99 14.59 9.90
CA SER A 74 11.82 13.41 9.60
C SER A 74 13.08 13.34 10.47
N GLU A 75 13.70 14.47 10.79
CA GLU A 75 14.86 14.54 11.66
C GLU A 75 14.51 14.22 13.12
N GLU A 76 13.32 14.62 13.60
CA GLU A 76 12.84 14.25 14.94
C GLU A 76 12.67 12.72 15.08
N VAL A 77 12.24 12.03 14.03
CA VAL A 77 11.96 10.58 14.04
C VAL A 77 13.21 9.73 13.75
N ALA A 78 14.05 10.18 12.83
CA ALA A 78 15.24 9.45 12.37
C ALA A 78 16.43 10.39 12.20
N PRO A 79 17.00 10.90 13.31
CA PRO A 79 18.08 11.88 13.28
C PRO A 79 19.32 11.37 12.55
N GLY A 80 20.00 12.27 11.85
CA GLY A 80 21.25 12.01 11.14
C GLY A 80 21.13 11.16 9.88
N ARG A 81 19.91 10.90 9.40
CA ARG A 81 19.71 10.16 8.14
C ARG A 81 19.80 11.10 6.94
N PRO A 82 20.43 10.65 5.83
CA PRO A 82 20.41 11.44 4.60
C PRO A 82 18.97 11.66 4.09
N VAL A 83 18.59 12.93 3.98
CA VAL A 83 17.29 13.35 3.47
C VAL A 83 17.49 14.28 2.28
N ASP A 84 16.86 13.93 1.15
CA ASP A 84 16.81 14.78 -0.05
C ASP A 84 15.39 15.35 -0.21
N THR A 85 15.31 16.57 -0.72
CA THR A 85 14.03 17.25 -0.98
C THR A 85 13.92 17.69 -2.42
N SER A 86 12.77 17.49 -3.06
CA SER A 86 12.56 17.97 -4.42
C SER A 86 11.11 18.35 -4.72
N LEU A 87 10.96 19.33 -5.62
CA LEU A 87 9.68 19.71 -6.19
C LEU A 87 9.49 18.96 -7.51
N LEU A 88 8.37 18.26 -7.63
CA LEU A 88 7.98 17.58 -8.86
C LEU A 88 7.16 18.52 -9.74
N SER A 89 7.28 18.34 -11.05
CA SER A 89 6.50 19.07 -12.06
C SER A 89 5.34 18.22 -12.58
N GLY A 90 4.22 18.86 -12.88
CA GLY A 90 3.05 18.20 -13.47
C GLY A 90 1.95 17.85 -12.46
N PRO A 91 0.91 17.10 -12.90
CA PRO A 91 -0.19 16.70 -12.02
C PRO A 91 0.30 15.83 -10.87
N PRO A 92 -0.02 16.12 -9.61
CA PRO A 92 0.57 15.48 -8.42
C PRO A 92 0.48 13.96 -8.44
N ALA A 93 -0.65 13.41 -8.83
CA ALA A 93 -0.86 11.97 -8.87
C ALA A 93 0.09 11.26 -9.85
N VAL A 94 0.24 11.82 -11.05
CA VAL A 94 1.11 11.29 -12.11
C VAL A 94 2.58 11.48 -11.75
N ALA A 95 2.94 12.69 -11.28
CA ALA A 95 4.32 13.01 -10.91
C ALA A 95 4.84 12.13 -9.76
N LEU A 96 4.01 11.89 -8.74
CA LEU A 96 4.36 10.99 -7.63
C LEU A 96 4.50 9.53 -8.07
N ALA A 97 3.57 9.03 -8.88
CA ALA A 97 3.66 7.66 -9.40
C ALA A 97 4.93 7.45 -10.23
N ALA A 98 5.25 8.39 -11.12
CA ALA A 98 6.47 8.35 -11.94
C ALA A 98 7.75 8.45 -11.08
N ALA A 99 7.76 9.27 -10.04
CA ALA A 99 8.90 9.36 -9.13
C ALA A 99 9.18 8.04 -8.37
N GLY A 100 8.20 7.16 -8.31
CA GLY A 100 8.32 5.81 -7.75
C GLY A 100 9.30 4.89 -8.49
N ASP A 101 9.59 5.13 -9.79
CA ASP A 101 10.46 4.26 -10.59
C ASP A 101 11.88 4.12 -10.02
N GLY A 102 12.37 5.16 -9.34
CA GLY A 102 13.69 5.17 -8.71
C GLY A 102 13.67 4.87 -7.20
N ALA A 103 12.53 4.57 -6.62
CA ALA A 103 12.35 4.36 -5.19
C ALA A 103 12.30 2.89 -4.78
N SER A 104 12.66 2.58 -3.55
CA SER A 104 12.41 1.27 -2.94
C SER A 104 10.93 1.14 -2.52
N THR A 105 10.35 2.25 -2.07
CA THR A 105 8.97 2.34 -1.59
C THR A 105 8.49 3.78 -1.72
N LEU A 106 7.25 3.98 -2.12
CA LEU A 106 6.56 5.28 -2.09
C LEU A 106 5.57 5.29 -0.93
N VAL A 107 5.68 6.29 -0.05
CA VAL A 107 4.78 6.48 1.10
C VAL A 107 3.91 7.71 0.85
N VAL A 108 2.62 7.60 1.12
CA VAL A 108 1.65 8.70 0.98
C VAL A 108 0.65 8.68 2.13
N GLY A 109 0.17 9.85 2.52
CA GLY A 109 -0.98 9.95 3.42
C GLY A 109 -2.26 9.46 2.75
N ALA A 110 -3.24 9.02 3.51
CA ALA A 110 -4.51 8.58 2.93
C ALA A 110 -5.28 9.72 2.25
N ARG A 111 -5.13 10.95 2.76
CA ARG A 111 -5.76 12.18 2.23
C ARG A 111 -4.72 13.28 2.15
N GLY A 112 -5.06 14.38 1.49
CA GLY A 112 -4.27 15.60 1.40
C GLY A 112 -5.13 16.83 1.59
N ILE A 113 -4.53 18.04 1.47
CA ILE A 113 -5.18 19.34 1.68
C ILE A 113 -6.38 19.61 0.77
N GLY A 114 -6.53 18.91 -0.36
CA GLY A 114 -7.64 19.08 -1.31
C GLY A 114 -8.82 18.13 -1.10
N GLY A 115 -8.78 17.26 -0.07
CA GLY A 115 -9.81 16.24 0.15
C GLY A 115 -11.06 16.79 0.84
N PHE A 116 -12.26 16.51 0.27
CA PHE A 116 -13.51 16.69 1.01
C PHE A 116 -13.52 15.77 2.23
N ALA A 117 -14.00 16.26 3.38
CA ALA A 117 -14.07 15.48 4.62
C ALA A 117 -14.81 14.13 4.49
N ALA A 118 -15.70 14.01 3.50
CA ALA A 118 -16.42 12.77 3.19
C ALA A 118 -15.63 11.75 2.35
N MET A 119 -14.47 12.13 1.78
CA MET A 119 -13.66 11.19 0.98
C MET A 119 -12.74 10.38 1.90
N ILE A 120 -12.87 9.07 1.82
CA ILE A 120 -12.12 8.12 2.66
C ILE A 120 -10.68 7.98 2.16
N LEU A 121 -10.43 8.10 0.85
CA LEU A 121 -9.11 8.01 0.21
C LEU A 121 -8.92 9.12 -0.83
N GLY A 122 -7.78 9.81 -0.80
CA GLY A 122 -7.42 10.88 -1.73
C GLY A 122 -7.15 10.36 -3.15
N SER A 123 -7.37 11.23 -4.15
CA SER A 123 -7.13 10.89 -5.56
C SER A 123 -5.67 10.58 -5.86
N VAL A 124 -4.73 11.31 -5.24
CA VAL A 124 -3.28 11.13 -5.40
C VAL A 124 -2.86 9.78 -4.84
N SER A 125 -3.24 9.47 -3.61
CA SER A 125 -2.91 8.21 -2.92
C SER A 125 -3.47 7.00 -3.66
N ARG A 126 -4.71 7.10 -4.14
CA ARG A 126 -5.34 6.07 -4.97
C ARG A 126 -4.59 5.87 -6.28
N TYR A 127 -4.26 6.95 -6.99
CA TYR A 127 -3.57 6.86 -8.26
C TYR A 127 -2.16 6.26 -8.09
N ALA A 128 -1.40 6.74 -7.10
CA ALA A 128 -0.07 6.23 -6.78
C ALA A 128 -0.11 4.73 -6.47
N ALA A 129 -1.01 4.27 -5.60
CA ALA A 129 -1.16 2.85 -5.26
C ALA A 129 -1.43 1.97 -6.49
N MET A 130 -2.09 2.50 -7.51
CA MET A 130 -2.46 1.75 -8.70
C MET A 130 -1.44 1.81 -9.83
N HIS A 131 -0.58 2.85 -9.90
CA HIS A 131 0.24 3.12 -11.08
C HIS A 131 1.75 3.19 -10.80
N ALA A 132 2.19 3.39 -9.55
CA ALA A 132 3.62 3.41 -9.27
C ALA A 132 4.28 2.05 -9.55
N ALA A 133 5.52 2.07 -10.03
CA ALA A 133 6.29 0.85 -10.31
C ALA A 133 6.92 0.22 -9.06
N CYS A 134 6.94 0.95 -7.93
CA CYS A 134 7.40 0.46 -6.63
C CYS A 134 6.24 0.12 -5.68
N PRO A 135 6.50 -0.58 -4.55
CA PRO A 135 5.57 -0.70 -3.44
C PRO A 135 5.05 0.65 -2.97
N VAL A 136 3.74 0.78 -2.78
CA VAL A 136 3.12 2.01 -2.28
C VAL A 136 2.47 1.75 -0.94
N ILE A 137 2.83 2.54 0.06
CA ILE A 137 2.26 2.46 1.40
C ILE A 137 1.37 3.68 1.65
N VAL A 138 0.12 3.41 1.95
CA VAL A 138 -0.88 4.43 2.31
C VAL A 138 -1.03 4.45 3.82
N VAL A 139 -0.69 5.58 4.42
CA VAL A 139 -0.68 5.80 5.87
C VAL A 139 -1.95 6.52 6.30
N ARG A 140 -2.61 6.04 7.36
CA ARG A 140 -3.93 6.53 7.80
C ARG A 140 -4.02 6.95 9.26
N GLN A 141 -3.23 6.34 10.13
CA GLN A 141 -3.45 6.36 11.56
C GLN A 141 -2.88 7.61 12.25
N GLU A 142 -3.55 8.10 13.30
CA GLU A 142 -3.06 9.19 14.15
C GLU A 142 -2.05 8.74 15.20
N THR A 143 -2.16 7.48 15.64
CA THR A 143 -1.29 6.88 16.63
C THR A 143 -0.87 5.47 16.19
N TRP A 144 0.40 5.14 16.42
CA TRP A 144 1.00 3.85 16.06
C TRP A 144 1.02 2.94 17.29
N ALA A 145 0.01 2.11 17.45
CA ALA A 145 0.15 0.96 18.33
C ALA A 145 1.08 -0.04 17.63
N VAL A 146 2.13 -0.48 18.30
CA VAL A 146 3.01 -1.53 17.79
C VAL A 146 2.41 -2.88 18.14
N HIS A 147 1.92 -3.58 17.14
CA HIS A 147 1.30 -4.90 17.28
C HIS A 147 2.28 -6.05 17.08
N ARG A 148 3.42 -5.77 16.45
CA ARG A 148 4.40 -6.76 15.98
C ARG A 148 3.78 -7.84 15.12
N GLU A 149 2.85 -7.46 14.27
CA GLU A 149 2.17 -8.34 13.32
C GLU A 149 2.12 -7.67 11.95
N ILE A 150 2.53 -8.38 10.91
CA ILE A 150 2.33 -8.03 9.50
C ILE A 150 1.29 -8.98 8.93
N ALA A 151 0.25 -8.45 8.30
CA ALA A 151 -0.74 -9.27 7.62
C ALA A 151 -0.56 -9.20 6.11
N VAL A 152 -0.56 -10.34 5.39
CA VAL A 152 -0.52 -10.37 3.93
C VAL A 152 -1.73 -11.11 3.38
N GLY A 153 -2.47 -10.43 2.49
CA GLY A 153 -3.58 -11.04 1.77
C GLY A 153 -3.06 -11.88 0.59
N ILE A 154 -3.36 -13.17 0.61
CA ILE A 154 -2.94 -14.12 -0.42
C ILE A 154 -4.15 -14.60 -1.21
N ARG A 155 -4.01 -14.63 -2.52
CA ARG A 155 -4.91 -15.25 -3.47
C ARG A 155 -4.13 -16.30 -4.27
N ASP A 156 -4.80 -17.35 -4.74
CA ASP A 156 -4.22 -18.50 -5.46
C ASP A 156 -3.66 -18.13 -6.84
N THR A 157 -2.72 -17.19 -6.91
CA THR A 157 -2.13 -16.76 -8.18
C THR A 157 -0.64 -16.48 -8.05
N GLU A 158 0.09 -16.66 -9.14
CA GLU A 158 1.51 -16.35 -9.31
C GLU A 158 1.90 -14.92 -8.86
N ASN A 159 0.94 -13.99 -8.88
CA ASN A 159 1.12 -12.59 -8.43
C ASN A 159 1.23 -12.42 -6.90
N GLY A 160 1.04 -13.48 -6.10
CA GLY A 160 1.22 -13.45 -4.64
C GLY A 160 2.69 -13.38 -4.21
N THR A 161 3.62 -13.80 -5.06
CA THR A 161 5.04 -13.93 -4.71
C THR A 161 5.69 -12.61 -4.33
N ALA A 162 5.42 -11.53 -5.05
CA ALA A 162 5.97 -10.21 -4.76
C ALA A 162 5.46 -9.65 -3.42
N ALA A 163 4.17 -9.84 -3.13
CA ALA A 163 3.57 -9.42 -1.86
C ALA A 163 4.10 -10.25 -0.68
N LEU A 164 4.28 -11.56 -0.87
CA LEU A 164 4.91 -12.42 0.13
C LEU A 164 6.36 -12.02 0.40
N ALA A 165 7.16 -11.78 -0.66
CA ALA A 165 8.54 -11.32 -0.52
C ALA A 165 8.63 -10.06 0.34
N PHE A 166 7.81 -9.06 0.00
CA PHE A 166 7.74 -7.80 0.73
C PHE A 166 7.30 -8.01 2.18
N ALA A 167 6.27 -8.83 2.42
CA ALA A 167 5.74 -9.07 3.75
C ALA A 167 6.72 -9.81 4.67
N PHE A 168 7.46 -10.79 4.15
CA PHE A 168 8.51 -11.49 4.90
C PHE A 168 9.68 -10.56 5.24
N GLU A 169 10.12 -9.72 4.29
CA GLU A 169 11.16 -8.73 4.52
C GLU A 169 10.75 -7.72 5.61
N GLU A 170 9.52 -7.19 5.54
CA GLU A 170 8.99 -6.27 6.53
C GLU A 170 8.84 -6.93 7.91
N ALA A 171 8.38 -8.17 7.98
CA ALA A 171 8.27 -8.91 9.23
C ALA A 171 9.65 -9.13 9.86
N ALA A 172 10.65 -9.54 9.08
CA ALA A 172 12.02 -9.74 9.55
C ALA A 172 12.66 -8.44 10.06
N LEU A 173 12.49 -7.33 9.32
CA LEU A 173 13.06 -6.02 9.69
C LEU A 173 12.38 -5.38 10.92
N ARG A 174 11.15 -5.79 11.23
CA ARG A 174 10.37 -5.27 12.37
C ARG A 174 10.39 -6.18 13.58
N ASP A 175 11.04 -7.35 13.50
CA ASP A 175 10.92 -8.42 14.52
C ASP A 175 9.43 -8.69 14.83
N ALA A 176 8.66 -8.93 13.77
CA ALA A 176 7.21 -9.11 13.82
C ALA A 176 6.80 -10.49 13.32
N ASP A 177 5.65 -10.97 13.78
CA ASP A 177 5.01 -12.16 13.27
C ASP A 177 4.36 -11.87 11.91
N LEU A 178 4.31 -12.84 11.02
CA LEU A 178 3.63 -12.74 9.74
C LEU A 178 2.34 -13.57 9.76
N VAL A 179 1.23 -12.91 9.44
CA VAL A 179 -0.06 -13.58 9.25
C VAL A 179 -0.39 -13.60 7.77
N THR A 180 -0.47 -14.80 7.21
CA THR A 180 -0.92 -15.00 5.84
C THR A 180 -2.42 -15.24 5.83
N VAL A 181 -3.16 -14.39 5.14
CA VAL A 181 -4.63 -14.39 5.15
C VAL A 181 -5.14 -14.81 3.79
N HIS A 182 -5.75 -15.99 3.74
CA HIS A 182 -6.56 -16.42 2.60
C HIS A 182 -8.04 -16.25 2.94
N ALA A 183 -8.71 -15.33 2.25
CA ALA A 183 -10.12 -15.08 2.46
C ALA A 183 -10.93 -15.48 1.22
N SER A 184 -11.89 -16.39 1.40
CA SER A 184 -12.79 -16.85 0.34
C SER A 184 -14.23 -16.45 0.64
N ALA A 185 -14.84 -15.73 -0.31
CA ALA A 185 -16.28 -15.47 -0.25
C ALA A 185 -17.03 -16.71 -0.76
N TRP A 186 -17.92 -17.23 0.07
CA TRP A 186 -18.86 -18.23 -0.37
C TRP A 186 -19.84 -17.58 -1.37
N SER A 187 -19.82 -18.02 -2.63
CA SER A 187 -20.80 -17.55 -3.62
C SER A 187 -21.83 -18.64 -3.89
N PRO A 188 -23.12 -18.34 -3.73
CA PRO A 188 -24.16 -19.25 -4.19
C PRO A 188 -24.07 -19.56 -5.69
N ALA A 189 -23.41 -18.72 -6.47
CA ALA A 189 -23.15 -18.94 -7.90
C ALA A 189 -22.14 -20.09 -8.14
N SER A 190 -21.26 -20.38 -7.18
CA SER A 190 -20.38 -21.56 -7.22
C SER A 190 -21.18 -22.87 -7.16
N LEU A 191 -22.42 -22.80 -6.67
CA LEU A 191 -23.37 -23.92 -6.59
C LEU A 191 -24.09 -24.22 -7.91
N ARG A 192 -24.02 -23.35 -8.91
CA ARG A 192 -24.89 -23.39 -10.11
C ARG A 192 -24.18 -23.51 -11.45
N ALA A 193 -22.85 -23.62 -11.50
CA ALA A 193 -22.18 -23.82 -12.78
C ALA A 193 -22.38 -25.28 -13.24
N PRO A 194 -23.20 -25.54 -14.29
CA PRO A 194 -23.30 -26.86 -14.89
C PRO A 194 -21.93 -27.13 -15.55
N GLY A 195 -21.32 -28.26 -15.20
CA GLY A 195 -20.13 -28.76 -15.90
C GLY A 195 -20.47 -29.13 -17.35
N PRO A 196 -19.48 -29.20 -18.25
CA PRO A 196 -19.67 -29.72 -19.59
C PRO A 196 -20.24 -31.12 -19.50
N GLY A 197 -21.42 -31.31 -20.11
CA GLY A 197 -22.11 -32.62 -20.12
C GLY A 197 -23.28 -32.75 -19.14
N GLY A 198 -23.74 -31.69 -18.45
CA GLY A 198 -24.93 -31.73 -17.59
C GLY A 198 -24.77 -32.52 -16.28
N ALA A 199 -23.57 -32.94 -15.93
CA ALA A 199 -23.29 -33.59 -14.65
C ALA A 199 -23.36 -32.51 -13.55
N THR A 200 -24.22 -32.71 -12.56
CA THR A 200 -24.26 -31.93 -11.33
C THR A 200 -22.89 -32.13 -10.64
N ARG A 201 -22.04 -31.11 -10.67
CA ARG A 201 -20.81 -31.13 -9.94
C ARG A 201 -21.17 -31.27 -8.47
N GLN A 202 -20.81 -32.40 -7.88
CA GLN A 202 -21.03 -32.67 -6.47
C GLN A 202 -20.40 -31.49 -5.70
N LEU A 203 -21.21 -30.83 -4.87
CA LEU A 203 -20.77 -29.69 -4.08
C LEU A 203 -19.64 -30.15 -3.20
N ALA A 204 -18.41 -29.65 -3.43
CA ALA A 204 -17.32 -29.87 -2.49
C ALA A 204 -17.74 -29.35 -1.11
N ASP A 205 -17.51 -30.16 -0.10
CA ASP A 205 -17.80 -29.78 1.27
C ASP A 205 -17.03 -28.46 1.56
N PRO A 206 -17.71 -27.46 2.13
CA PRO A 206 -17.02 -26.24 2.58
C PRO A 206 -15.77 -26.51 3.43
N GLY A 207 -15.70 -27.63 4.14
CA GLY A 207 -14.51 -28.10 4.85
C GLY A 207 -13.36 -28.52 3.93
N GLU A 208 -13.67 -29.25 2.84
CA GLU A 208 -12.68 -29.71 1.86
C GLU A 208 -12.03 -28.53 1.10
N ILE A 209 -12.83 -27.54 0.69
CA ILE A 209 -12.31 -26.32 0.04
C ILE A 209 -11.36 -25.56 0.97
N SER A 210 -11.67 -25.50 2.27
CA SER A 210 -10.80 -24.85 3.25
C SER A 210 -9.51 -25.64 3.50
N ALA A 211 -9.57 -26.97 3.47
CA ALA A 211 -8.40 -27.83 3.64
C ALA A 211 -7.47 -27.76 2.43
N GLU A 212 -8.01 -27.74 1.22
CA GLU A 212 -7.25 -27.59 -0.03
C GLU A 212 -6.55 -26.22 -0.07
N ALA A 213 -7.25 -25.14 0.26
CA ALA A 213 -6.68 -23.80 0.34
C ALA A 213 -5.57 -23.71 1.41
N ALA A 214 -5.75 -24.35 2.57
CA ALA A 214 -4.72 -24.41 3.60
C ALA A 214 -3.48 -25.17 3.14
N SER A 215 -3.66 -26.33 2.49
CA SER A 215 -2.54 -27.12 1.96
C SER A 215 -1.77 -26.36 0.89
N HIS A 216 -2.46 -25.66 0.00
CA HIS A 216 -1.85 -24.83 -1.04
C HIS A 216 -1.06 -23.66 -0.43
N LEU A 217 -1.63 -23.00 0.57
CA LEU A 217 -0.96 -21.92 1.30
C LEU A 217 0.31 -22.40 1.98
N THR A 218 0.24 -23.51 2.69
CA THR A 218 1.41 -24.13 3.35
C THR A 218 2.52 -24.45 2.34
N ALA A 219 2.17 -25.01 1.19
CA ALA A 219 3.13 -25.33 0.13
C ALA A 219 3.80 -24.06 -0.44
N MET A 220 3.03 -22.99 -0.65
CA MET A 220 3.58 -21.69 -1.10
C MET A 220 4.56 -21.09 -0.09
N LEU A 221 4.34 -21.30 1.20
CA LEU A 221 5.14 -20.71 2.27
C LEU A 221 6.41 -21.49 2.60
N ALA A 222 6.56 -22.74 2.15
CA ALA A 222 7.68 -23.60 2.54
C ALA A 222 9.05 -22.95 2.25
N GLY A 223 9.30 -22.53 1.01
CA GLY A 223 10.58 -21.89 0.65
C GLY A 223 10.82 -20.51 1.32
N TRP A 224 9.75 -19.80 1.69
CA TRP A 224 9.86 -18.54 2.43
C TRP A 224 10.24 -18.77 3.89
N ARG A 225 9.70 -19.79 4.54
CA ARG A 225 10.08 -20.19 5.90
C ARG A 225 11.55 -20.57 6.01
N ASP A 226 12.06 -21.27 5.00
CA ASP A 226 13.49 -21.63 4.92
C ASP A 226 14.37 -20.37 4.78
N LYS A 227 13.93 -19.40 3.98
CA LYS A 227 14.65 -18.13 3.76
C LYS A 227 14.60 -17.19 4.96
N TYR A 228 13.51 -17.21 5.72
CA TYR A 228 13.28 -16.33 6.87
C TYR A 228 12.94 -17.11 8.15
N PRO A 229 13.88 -17.94 8.67
CA PRO A 229 13.60 -18.85 9.79
C PRO A 229 13.26 -18.15 11.12
N ALA A 230 13.61 -16.88 11.26
CA ALA A 230 13.28 -16.07 12.45
C ALA A 230 11.84 -15.53 12.42
N VAL A 231 11.18 -15.50 11.26
CA VAL A 231 9.81 -14.99 11.13
C VAL A 231 8.81 -16.09 11.48
N ARG A 232 8.03 -15.86 12.53
CA ARG A 232 6.91 -16.75 12.88
C ARG A 232 5.75 -16.51 11.93
N VAL A 233 5.29 -17.55 11.26
CA VAL A 233 4.22 -17.46 10.26
C VAL A 233 2.98 -18.18 10.76
N ARG A 234 1.85 -17.45 10.85
CA ARG A 234 0.51 -17.98 11.09
C ARG A 234 -0.28 -17.97 9.79
N GLU A 235 -1.01 -19.05 9.53
CA GLU A 235 -1.85 -19.22 8.35
C GLU A 235 -3.32 -19.11 8.74
N ASP A 236 -4.00 -18.09 8.24
CA ASP A 236 -5.41 -17.85 8.51
C ASP A 236 -6.22 -18.06 7.22
N VAL A 237 -6.95 -19.17 7.14
CA VAL A 237 -7.95 -19.42 6.10
C VAL A 237 -9.32 -19.00 6.62
N VAL A 238 -9.85 -17.90 6.12
CA VAL A 238 -11.04 -17.25 6.66
C VAL A 238 -12.18 -17.23 5.66
N ARG A 239 -13.38 -17.66 6.08
CA ARG A 239 -14.59 -17.46 5.29
C ARG A 239 -15.10 -16.05 5.44
N GLY A 240 -15.25 -15.34 4.33
CA GLY A 240 -15.75 -13.98 4.33
C GLY A 240 -15.38 -13.22 3.08
N HIS A 241 -15.96 -12.04 2.95
CA HIS A 241 -15.60 -11.15 1.83
C HIS A 241 -14.15 -10.66 2.01
N PRO A 242 -13.22 -10.95 1.07
CA PRO A 242 -11.80 -10.68 1.25
C PRO A 242 -11.47 -9.27 1.71
N ALA A 243 -12.15 -8.26 1.15
CA ALA A 243 -11.90 -6.88 1.53
C ALA A 243 -12.26 -6.58 2.99
N ARG A 244 -13.37 -7.13 3.51
CA ARG A 244 -13.78 -6.95 4.91
C ARG A 244 -12.83 -7.67 5.87
N VAL A 245 -12.47 -8.91 5.51
CA VAL A 245 -11.53 -9.71 6.29
C VAL A 245 -10.20 -8.95 6.40
N LEU A 246 -9.58 -8.57 5.26
CA LEU A 246 -8.29 -7.89 5.24
C LEU A 246 -8.33 -6.50 5.91
N ALA A 247 -9.43 -5.75 5.76
CA ALA A 247 -9.61 -4.49 6.48
C ALA A 247 -9.67 -4.70 8.00
N SER A 248 -10.23 -5.80 8.50
CA SER A 248 -10.26 -6.10 9.93
C SER A 248 -8.86 -6.38 10.50
N TYR A 249 -7.95 -6.98 9.71
CA TYR A 249 -6.56 -7.18 10.13
C TYR A 249 -5.81 -5.86 10.31
N SER A 250 -6.14 -4.82 9.56
CA SER A 250 -5.48 -3.52 9.67
C SER A 250 -5.68 -2.81 11.03
N ALA A 251 -6.63 -3.26 11.85
CA ALA A 251 -6.82 -2.74 13.21
C ALA A 251 -5.86 -3.35 14.23
N ARG A 252 -5.17 -4.45 13.88
CA ARG A 252 -4.30 -5.22 14.77
C ARG A 252 -2.96 -5.61 14.16
N ALA A 253 -2.67 -5.15 12.95
CA ALA A 253 -1.38 -5.33 12.30
C ALA A 253 -0.69 -3.98 12.08
N ASP A 254 0.64 -3.98 12.14
CA ASP A 254 1.45 -2.80 11.85
C ASP A 254 1.42 -2.42 10.38
N LEU A 255 1.14 -3.40 9.51
CA LEU A 255 1.02 -3.23 8.07
C LEU A 255 0.18 -4.34 7.45
N VAL A 256 -0.76 -3.99 6.58
CA VAL A 256 -1.45 -4.95 5.70
C VAL A 256 -0.85 -4.88 4.32
N VAL A 257 -0.41 -6.02 3.79
CA VAL A 257 0.26 -6.14 2.49
C VAL A 257 -0.67 -6.81 1.48
N LEU A 258 -0.84 -6.19 0.33
CA LEU A 258 -1.66 -6.70 -0.77
C LEU A 258 -0.91 -6.62 -2.09
N GLY A 259 -0.95 -7.67 -2.89
CA GLY A 259 -0.48 -7.64 -4.26
C GLY A 259 -1.41 -6.79 -5.14
N ARG A 260 -0.86 -6.00 -6.05
CA ARG A 260 -1.63 -5.30 -7.07
C ARG A 260 -2.01 -6.30 -8.17
N HIS A 261 -3.30 -6.57 -8.31
CA HIS A 261 -3.84 -7.36 -9.41
C HIS A 261 -4.27 -6.40 -10.52
N GLY A 262 -3.75 -6.60 -11.70
CA GLY A 262 -4.09 -5.86 -12.89
C GLY A 262 -3.27 -6.41 -14.05
N GLY A 263 -3.85 -7.35 -14.78
CA GLY A 263 -3.38 -7.66 -16.13
C GLY A 263 -3.88 -6.57 -17.10
N PRO A 264 -3.31 -6.47 -18.32
CA PRO A 264 -3.64 -5.46 -19.33
C PRO A 264 -5.02 -5.65 -19.98
N VAL A 265 -5.96 -6.29 -19.32
CA VAL A 265 -7.32 -6.38 -19.81
C VAL A 265 -8.00 -5.03 -19.58
N ALA A 266 -8.03 -4.25 -20.64
CA ALA A 266 -8.77 -3.00 -20.71
C ALA A 266 -10.20 -3.20 -20.20
N GLY A 267 -10.57 -2.48 -19.12
CA GLY A 267 -11.93 -2.45 -18.59
C GLY A 267 -12.19 -3.21 -17.29
N SER A 268 -11.27 -4.00 -16.74
CA SER A 268 -11.47 -4.54 -15.40
C SER A 268 -11.10 -3.48 -14.36
N ALA A 269 -12.11 -3.07 -13.59
CA ALA A 269 -11.92 -2.19 -12.44
C ALA A 269 -10.76 -2.70 -11.59
N VAL A 270 -9.84 -1.80 -11.27
CA VAL A 270 -8.81 -1.93 -10.23
C VAL A 270 -9.33 -2.86 -9.14
N GLY A 271 -8.56 -3.88 -8.77
CA GLY A 271 -8.98 -4.97 -7.91
C GLY A 271 -9.87 -4.49 -6.77
N SER A 272 -11.13 -4.90 -6.81
CA SER A 272 -12.17 -4.44 -5.90
C SER A 272 -11.78 -4.60 -4.44
N VAL A 273 -10.92 -5.58 -4.14
CA VAL A 273 -10.40 -5.87 -2.80
C VAL A 273 -9.42 -4.79 -2.36
N GLN A 274 -8.41 -4.44 -3.16
CA GLN A 274 -7.41 -3.43 -2.82
C GLN A 274 -8.07 -2.07 -2.60
N HIS A 275 -8.98 -1.68 -3.49
CA HIS A 275 -9.70 -0.43 -3.37
C HIS A 275 -10.56 -0.39 -2.11
N ALA A 276 -11.27 -1.46 -1.80
CA ALA A 276 -12.09 -1.54 -0.60
C ALA A 276 -11.24 -1.56 0.68
N VAL A 277 -10.11 -2.30 0.71
CA VAL A 277 -9.20 -2.28 1.86
C VAL A 277 -8.61 -0.89 2.04
N LEU A 278 -8.12 -0.24 0.98
CA LEU A 278 -7.62 1.13 1.03
C LEU A 278 -8.66 2.14 1.54
N ASN A 279 -9.94 1.91 1.34
CA ASN A 279 -11.01 2.76 1.86
C ASN A 279 -11.37 2.47 3.32
N HIS A 280 -11.29 1.22 3.76
CA HIS A 280 -11.84 0.78 5.05
C HIS A 280 -10.79 0.33 6.07
N ALA A 281 -9.50 0.30 5.71
CA ALA A 281 -8.43 -0.04 6.64
C ALA A 281 -8.31 1.00 7.76
N HIS A 282 -7.95 0.54 8.94
CA HIS A 282 -7.67 1.36 10.11
C HIS A 282 -6.18 1.73 10.21
N GLY A 283 -5.29 0.82 9.80
CA GLY A 283 -3.84 0.99 9.80
C GLY A 283 -3.23 1.16 8.40
N PRO A 284 -1.89 1.17 8.30
CA PRO A 284 -1.17 1.29 7.04
C PRO A 284 -1.44 0.11 6.10
N VAL A 285 -1.51 0.40 4.80
CA VAL A 285 -1.71 -0.61 3.75
C VAL A 285 -0.65 -0.46 2.68
N ALA A 286 0.07 -1.54 2.37
CA ALA A 286 1.01 -1.62 1.27
C ALA A 286 0.35 -2.28 0.05
N ILE A 287 0.47 -1.65 -1.10
CA ILE A 287 0.09 -2.20 -2.41
C ILE A 287 1.37 -2.50 -3.19
N ILE A 288 1.59 -3.77 -3.49
CA ILE A 288 2.80 -4.27 -4.12
C ILE A 288 2.55 -4.51 -5.59
N PRO A 289 3.29 -3.85 -6.51
CA PRO A 289 3.17 -4.13 -7.93
C PRO A 289 3.61 -5.57 -8.23
N ALA A 290 2.99 -6.20 -9.23
CA ALA A 290 3.53 -7.42 -9.79
C ALA A 290 4.86 -7.05 -10.48
N TYR A 291 5.93 -7.74 -10.15
CA TYR A 291 7.16 -7.64 -10.93
C TYR A 291 6.92 -8.34 -12.27
N GLY A 292 7.02 -7.57 -13.38
CA GLY A 292 7.04 -8.11 -14.73
C GLY A 292 8.38 -8.77 -15.05
#